data_9646a5170cd2b297df77ff531241ac76
#
_entry.id   9646a5170cd2b297df77ff531241ac76
#
_cell.length_a   1.000
_cell.length_b   1.000
_cell.length_c   1.000
_cell.angle_alpha   90.00
_cell.angle_beta   90.00
_cell.angle_gamma   90.00
#
_symmetry.space_group_name_H-M   'P 1'
#
loop_
_entity.id
_entity.type
_entity.pdbx_description
1 polymer ?
#
loop_
_entity_poly.entity_id
_entity_poly.type
_entity_poly.pdbx_seq_one_letter_code
_entity_poly.pdbx_strand_id
1 'polypeptide(L)'
;MIEDDFFATIKFKSGEEIFCKVASSEEEDKIMLLLADPVVIAEIKGRTGVVGYKVEPWLKTTKDDMFVVNLEDVLTMSESSDTCLLYTSPSP
;
A
#
# COMPACT_ATOMS: atom_id res chain seq x y z
N MET A 1 20.96 0.93 -4.28
CA MET A 1 20.89 1.35 -2.87
C MET A 1 19.44 1.35 -2.41
N ILE A 2 19.16 0.76 -1.25
CA ILE A 2 17.83 0.71 -0.68
C ILE A 2 17.68 1.85 0.31
N GLU A 3 16.67 2.71 0.08
CA GLU A 3 16.35 3.79 1.00
C GLU A 3 15.62 3.23 2.22
N ASP A 4 15.57 4.02 3.30
CA ASP A 4 14.82 3.65 4.48
C ASP A 4 13.35 3.45 4.13
N ASP A 5 12.75 2.40 4.68
CA ASP A 5 11.36 2.09 4.39
C ASP A 5 10.41 2.99 5.19
N PHE A 6 9.24 3.20 4.63
CA PHE A 6 8.20 4.02 5.25
C PHE A 6 6.82 3.49 4.82
N PHE A 7 5.80 3.83 5.59
CA PHE A 7 4.43 3.46 5.22
C PHE A 7 3.84 4.50 4.29
N ALA A 8 3.14 4.07 3.27
CA ALA A 8 2.59 4.96 2.27
C ALA A 8 1.33 4.42 1.64
N THR A 9 0.51 5.34 1.16
CA THR A 9 -0.60 5.03 0.27
C THR A 9 -0.12 5.28 -1.15
N ILE A 10 -0.29 4.30 -2.02
CA ILE A 10 0.15 4.37 -3.40
C ILE A 10 -1.05 4.24 -4.31
N LYS A 11 -1.19 5.18 -5.24
CA LYS A 11 -2.18 5.09 -6.30
C LYS A 11 -1.48 4.80 -7.61
N PHE A 12 -1.88 3.73 -8.27
CA PHE A 12 -1.33 3.35 -9.56
C PHE A 12 -2.07 4.03 -10.70
N LYS A 13 -1.43 4.07 -11.85
CA LYS A 13 -2.05 4.64 -13.06
C LYS A 13 -3.28 3.86 -13.48
N SER A 14 -3.39 2.60 -13.09
CA SER A 14 -4.56 1.77 -13.34
C SER A 14 -5.78 2.19 -12.52
N GLY A 15 -5.59 3.01 -11.50
CA GLY A 15 -6.66 3.43 -10.61
C GLY A 15 -6.68 2.68 -9.28
N GLU A 16 -5.88 1.63 -9.13
CA GLU A 16 -5.82 0.91 -7.88
C GLU A 16 -5.10 1.72 -6.81
N GLU A 17 -5.58 1.59 -5.59
CA GLU A 17 -4.98 2.24 -4.44
C GLU A 17 -4.65 1.21 -3.38
N ILE A 18 -3.42 1.24 -2.89
CA ILE A 18 -2.97 0.29 -1.87
C ILE A 18 -2.26 1.03 -0.74
N PHE A 19 -2.21 0.37 0.42
CA PHE A 19 -1.44 0.84 1.57
C PHE A 19 -0.40 -0.21 1.89
N CYS A 20 0.84 0.22 2.08
CA CYS A 20 1.94 -0.72 2.31
C CYS A 20 3.16 -0.03 2.90
N LYS A 21 4.12 -0.84 3.28
CA LYS A 21 5.44 -0.35 3.64
C LYS A 21 6.28 -0.32 2.37
N VAL A 22 6.94 0.79 2.11
CA VAL A 22 7.64 1.03 0.85
C VAL A 22 9.11 1.28 1.10
N ALA A 23 9.95 0.65 0.31
CA ALA A 23 11.37 0.97 0.22
C ALA A 23 11.68 1.20 -1.25
N SER A 24 12.63 2.06 -1.55
CA SER A 24 13.02 2.29 -2.92
C SER A 24 14.38 1.68 -3.20
N SER A 25 14.54 1.20 -4.42
CA SER A 25 15.81 0.66 -4.89
C SER A 25 16.10 1.28 -6.25
N GLU A 26 17.29 1.82 -6.40
CA GLU A 26 17.71 2.43 -7.65
C GLU A 26 18.74 1.53 -8.31
N GLU A 27 18.43 1.09 -9.54
CA GLU A 27 19.33 0.26 -10.34
C GLU A 27 19.31 0.74 -11.79
N GLU A 28 20.48 0.96 -12.37
CA GLU A 28 20.65 1.26 -13.79
C GLU A 28 19.66 2.28 -14.33
N ASP A 29 19.57 3.44 -13.69
CA ASP A 29 18.70 4.54 -14.09
C ASP A 29 17.20 4.26 -13.89
N LYS A 30 16.86 3.15 -13.23
CA LYS A 30 15.48 2.83 -12.90
C LYS A 30 15.27 2.82 -11.41
N ILE A 31 14.13 3.34 -11.00
CA ILE A 31 13.72 3.31 -9.60
C ILE A 31 12.63 2.27 -9.45
N MET A 32 12.90 1.28 -8.62
CA MET A 32 11.93 0.23 -8.29
C MET A 32 11.46 0.42 -6.86
N LEU A 33 10.20 0.15 -6.63
CA LEU A 33 9.63 0.19 -5.29
C LEU A 33 9.45 -1.23 -4.77
N LEU A 34 9.92 -1.45 -3.54
CA LEU A 34 9.72 -2.71 -2.84
C LEU A 34 8.55 -2.49 -1.89
N LEU A 35 7.48 -3.24 -2.10
CA LEU A 35 6.26 -3.13 -1.30
C LEU A 35 6.17 -4.31 -0.36
N ALA A 36 6.06 -4.03 0.93
CA ALA A 36 5.90 -5.07 1.94
C ALA A 36 4.46 -5.04 2.46
N ASP A 37 3.83 -6.20 2.48
CA ASP A 37 2.47 -6.40 2.98
C ASP A 37 1.45 -5.40 2.42
N PRO A 38 1.36 -5.29 1.08
CA PRO A 38 0.40 -4.35 0.50
C PRO A 38 -1.04 -4.80 0.73
N VAL A 39 -1.87 -3.86 1.15
CA VAL A 39 -3.28 -4.13 1.44
C VAL A 39 -4.17 -3.14 0.73
N VAL A 40 -5.40 -3.57 0.48
CA VAL A 40 -6.45 -2.74 -0.08
C VAL A 40 -7.49 -2.51 0.99
N ILE A 41 -7.98 -1.30 1.09
CA ILE A 41 -9.04 -0.96 2.03
C ILE A 41 -10.33 -0.84 1.25
N ALA A 42 -11.27 -1.74 1.53
CA ALA A 42 -12.56 -1.77 0.86
C ALA A 42 -13.65 -1.23 1.78
N GLU A 43 -14.55 -0.44 1.20
CA GLU A 43 -15.69 0.08 1.93
C GLU A 43 -16.81 -0.95 1.94
N ILE A 44 -17.38 -1.19 3.10
CA ILE A 44 -18.49 -2.12 3.27
C ILE A 44 -19.69 -1.34 3.77
N LYS A 45 -20.81 -1.45 3.05
CA LYS A 45 -22.07 -0.83 3.46
C LYS A 45 -22.96 -1.88 4.12
N GLY A 46 -23.36 -1.63 5.36
CA GLY A 46 -24.31 -2.46 6.06
C GLY A 46 -25.73 -2.14 5.66
N ARG A 47 -26.67 -3.02 6.06
CA ARG A 47 -28.09 -2.87 5.75
C ARG A 47 -28.71 -1.61 6.39
N THR A 48 -28.10 -1.16 7.48
CA THR A 48 -28.61 0.00 8.22
C THR A 48 -27.97 1.31 7.78
N GLY A 49 -27.18 1.27 6.71
CA GLY A 49 -26.47 2.44 6.23
C GLY A 49 -25.15 2.71 6.95
N VAL A 50 -24.78 1.84 7.87
CA VAL A 50 -23.48 1.96 8.56
C VAL A 50 -22.37 1.60 7.59
N VAL A 51 -21.35 2.47 7.50
CA VAL A 51 -20.21 2.27 6.64
C VAL A 51 -19.05 1.72 7.47
N GLY A 52 -18.50 0.59 7.04
CA GLY A 52 -17.31 0.01 7.64
C GLY A 52 -16.24 -0.16 6.59
N TYR A 53 -15.05 -0.56 7.02
CA TYR A 53 -13.94 -0.81 6.13
C TYR A 53 -13.36 -2.18 6.37
N LYS A 54 -12.94 -2.83 5.30
CA LYS A 54 -12.31 -4.14 5.36
C LYS A 54 -10.93 -4.03 4.73
N VAL A 55 -9.93 -4.58 5.42
CA VAL A 55 -8.56 -4.63 4.91
C VAL A 55 -8.32 -5.99 4.29
N GLU A 56 -7.88 -6.00 3.05
CA GLU A 56 -7.60 -7.23 2.31
C GLU A 56 -6.20 -7.18 1.70
N PRO A 57 -5.54 -8.34 1.54
CA PRO A 57 -4.29 -8.38 0.80
C PRO A 57 -4.50 -7.88 -0.62
N TRP A 58 -3.53 -7.17 -1.16
CA TRP A 58 -3.62 -6.65 -2.53
C TRP A 58 -3.69 -7.78 -3.55
N LEU A 59 -2.79 -8.75 -3.44
CA LEU A 59 -2.77 -9.91 -4.34
C LEU A 59 -3.25 -11.14 -3.55
N LYS A 60 -4.30 -11.77 -4.07
CA LYS A 60 -4.99 -12.83 -3.33
C LYS A 60 -4.57 -14.25 -3.71
N THR A 61 -3.82 -14.38 -4.80
CA THR A 61 -3.45 -15.68 -5.32
C THR A 61 -2.01 -16.07 -5.00
N THR A 62 -1.33 -15.27 -4.20
CA THR A 62 0.05 -15.54 -3.82
C THR A 62 0.17 -15.50 -2.29
N LYS A 63 1.16 -16.21 -1.77
CA LYS A 63 1.52 -16.17 -0.35
C LYS A 63 2.66 -15.20 -0.10
N ASP A 64 3.21 -14.61 -1.15
CA ASP A 64 4.29 -13.65 -1.01
C ASP A 64 3.78 -12.39 -0.33
N ASP A 65 4.62 -11.79 0.47
CA ASP A 65 4.29 -10.56 1.19
C ASP A 65 5.14 -9.37 0.72
N MET A 66 5.97 -9.58 -0.27
CA MET A 66 6.89 -8.57 -0.78
C MET A 66 6.85 -8.54 -2.29
N PHE A 67 6.70 -7.36 -2.86
CA PHE A 67 6.53 -7.19 -4.29
C PHE A 67 7.39 -6.05 -4.81
N VAL A 68 7.76 -6.14 -6.07
CA VAL A 68 8.53 -5.10 -6.75
C VAL A 68 7.65 -4.47 -7.81
N VAL A 69 7.55 -3.14 -7.79
CA VAL A 69 6.81 -2.41 -8.81
C VAL A 69 7.68 -1.32 -9.40
N ASN A 70 7.39 -0.96 -10.64
CA ASN A 70 8.11 0.09 -11.33
C ASN A 70 7.53 1.44 -10.92
N LEU A 71 8.39 2.39 -10.59
CA LEU A 71 7.92 3.74 -10.21
C LEU A 71 7.10 4.40 -11.32
N GLU A 72 7.35 4.04 -12.57
CA GLU A 72 6.60 4.58 -13.70
C GLU A 72 5.11 4.22 -13.68
N ASP A 73 4.74 3.16 -12.97
CA ASP A 73 3.35 2.73 -12.87
C ASP A 73 2.60 3.45 -11.75
N VAL A 74 3.29 4.23 -10.95
CA VAL A 74 2.73 4.95 -9.82
C VAL A 74 2.25 6.32 -10.27
N LEU A 75 0.98 6.62 -10.00
CA LEU A 75 0.42 7.93 -10.27
C LEU A 75 0.80 8.92 -9.16
N THR A 76 0.65 8.49 -7.92
CA THR A 76 1.01 9.30 -6.76
C THR A 76 1.29 8.41 -5.56
N MET A 77 2.08 8.93 -4.63
CA MET A 77 2.40 8.23 -3.40
C MET A 77 2.43 9.24 -2.27
N SER A 78 1.74 8.90 -1.18
CA SER A 78 1.68 9.77 -0.02
C SER A 78 2.19 9.02 1.20
N GLU A 79 3.20 9.57 1.85
CA GLU A 79 3.73 8.98 3.06
C GLU A 79 2.72 9.14 4.20
N SER A 80 2.48 8.04 4.93
CA SER A 80 1.53 8.05 6.03
C SER A 80 2.20 8.55 7.30
N SER A 81 1.47 9.39 8.03
CA SER A 81 1.93 9.87 9.33
C SER A 81 1.71 8.79 10.39
N ASP A 82 2.36 8.94 11.53
CA ASP A 82 2.15 8.05 12.67
C ASP A 82 0.70 8.02 13.10
N THR A 83 0.02 9.14 13.00
CA THR A 83 -1.41 9.22 13.34
C THR A 83 -2.24 8.32 12.44
N CYS A 84 -1.94 8.30 11.15
CA CYS A 84 -2.63 7.43 10.21
C CYS A 84 -2.37 5.96 10.54
N LEU A 85 -1.16 5.62 10.94
CA LEU A 85 -0.81 4.26 11.32
C LEU A 85 -1.61 3.78 12.53
N LEU A 86 -1.84 4.67 13.50
CA LEU A 86 -2.62 4.33 14.68
C LEU A 86 -4.07 3.98 14.34
N TYR A 87 -4.64 4.62 13.32
CA TYR A 87 -6.01 4.37 12.92
C TYR A 87 -6.16 3.18 11.98
N THR A 88 -5.12 2.87 11.20
CA THR A 88 -5.18 1.78 10.22
C THR A 88 -4.63 0.48 10.76
N SER A 89 -3.79 0.56 11.78
CA SER A 89 -3.23 -0.63 12.41
C SER A 89 -4.30 -1.34 13.23
N PRO A 90 -4.40 -2.68 13.13
CA PRO A 90 -5.29 -3.40 14.04
C PRO A 90 -4.78 -3.15 15.45
N SER A 91 -5.58 -2.48 16.20
CA SER A 91 -5.19 -2.09 17.54
C SER A 91 -4.91 -3.30 18.42
N PRO A 92 -3.85 -3.27 19.19
CA PRO A 92 -3.72 -4.26 20.24
C PRO A 92 -4.80 -4.08 21.28
#